data_d3871f74085030347ca0e832bf6a1c71
#
_entry.id   d3871f74085030347ca0e832bf6a1c71
#
_cell.length_a   1.000
_cell.length_b   1.000
_cell.length_c   1.000
_cell.angle_alpha   90.00
_cell.angle_beta   90.00
_cell.angle_gamma   90.00
#
_symmetry.space_group_name_H-M   'P 1'
#
loop_
_entity.id
_entity.type
_entity.pdbx_description
1 polymer ?
#
loop_
_entity_poly.entity_id
_entity_poly.type
_entity_poly.pdbx_seq_one_letter_code
_entity_poly.pdbx_strand_id
1 'polypeptide(L)'
;MEDGSNYGDFLLKTIDGAKDEFTADELKTLKAGAQQIKEIEDKLESLEKEFPGCGSTPSAGESVDASTAGMTAGANASSEATKFPSFTGKDLDGNDVNSDELFSKNKVTVMNFWFTTCKPCVGELGDLEDLNKELAKKGGQVVGVNSFTLDGNKGEIADAKDVLSKKGVTYKNIWFKSDSEAGK
;
A
#
# COMPACT_ATOMS: atom_id res chain seq x y z
N MET A 1 -9.34 -11.27 20.62
CA MET A 1 -9.35 -12.52 21.39
C MET A 1 -8.22 -12.41 22.39
N GLU A 2 -8.51 -12.56 23.68
CA GLU A 2 -7.53 -12.26 24.75
C GLU A 2 -6.62 -13.45 25.12
N ASP A 3 -6.76 -14.58 24.41
CA ASP A 3 -6.02 -15.82 24.73
C ASP A 3 -4.85 -16.13 23.78
N GLY A 4 -4.54 -15.22 22.83
CA GLY A 4 -3.44 -15.40 21.87
C GLY A 4 -3.67 -16.55 20.85
N SER A 5 -4.89 -17.07 20.75
CA SER A 5 -5.21 -18.10 19.77
C SER A 5 -5.35 -17.51 18.38
N ASN A 6 -4.78 -18.21 17.39
CA ASN A 6 -4.93 -17.92 15.96
C ASN A 6 -6.41 -18.07 15.55
N TYR A 7 -6.91 -17.13 14.73
CA TYR A 7 -8.32 -17.14 14.30
C TYR A 7 -8.68 -18.39 13.49
N GLY A 8 -7.74 -18.93 12.73
CA GLY A 8 -7.91 -20.20 12.02
C GLY A 8 -8.12 -21.39 12.97
N ASP A 9 -7.42 -21.43 14.11
CA ASP A 9 -7.63 -22.46 15.14
C ASP A 9 -9.01 -22.33 15.80
N PHE A 10 -9.45 -21.10 16.06
CA PHE A 10 -10.80 -20.82 16.55
C PHE A 10 -11.87 -21.30 15.58
N LEU A 11 -11.71 -21.01 14.27
CA LEU A 11 -12.65 -21.48 13.24
C LEU A 11 -12.70 -23.01 13.15
N LEU A 12 -11.54 -23.68 13.15
CA LEU A 12 -11.47 -25.14 13.13
C LEU A 12 -12.22 -25.77 14.31
N LYS A 13 -12.02 -25.23 15.51
CA LYS A 13 -12.70 -25.67 16.72
C LYS A 13 -14.22 -25.45 16.66
N THR A 14 -14.63 -24.31 16.10
CA THR A 14 -16.06 -23.96 15.93
C THR A 14 -16.73 -24.90 14.93
N ILE A 15 -16.08 -25.18 13.80
CA ILE A 15 -16.56 -26.11 12.77
C ILE A 15 -16.67 -27.53 13.33
N ASP A 16 -15.71 -27.98 14.14
CA ASP A 16 -15.76 -29.29 14.80
C ASP A 16 -16.89 -29.38 15.84
N GLY A 17 -17.18 -28.27 16.52
CA GLY A 17 -18.31 -28.20 17.48
C GLY A 17 -19.68 -28.27 16.80
N ALA A 18 -19.81 -27.80 15.58
CA ALA A 18 -21.04 -27.79 14.79
C ALA A 18 -21.09 -28.89 13.71
N LYS A 19 -20.23 -29.90 13.80
CA LYS A 19 -20.07 -30.94 12.76
C LYS A 19 -21.36 -31.65 12.35
N ASP A 20 -22.31 -31.75 13.27
CA ASP A 20 -23.59 -32.45 13.04
C ASP A 20 -24.62 -31.59 12.25
N GLU A 21 -24.31 -30.30 12.02
CA GLU A 21 -25.14 -29.36 11.28
C GLU A 21 -24.78 -29.29 9.77
N PHE A 22 -23.68 -29.92 9.36
CA PHE A 22 -23.15 -29.84 8.00
C PHE A 22 -22.98 -31.22 7.37
N THR A 23 -23.09 -31.29 6.05
CA THR A 23 -22.72 -32.49 5.29
C THR A 23 -21.20 -32.72 5.26
N ALA A 24 -20.78 -33.94 4.96
CA ALA A 24 -19.36 -34.29 4.89
C ALA A 24 -18.56 -33.43 3.90
N ASP A 25 -19.15 -33.04 2.77
CA ASP A 25 -18.51 -32.22 1.75
C ASP A 25 -18.42 -30.74 2.20
N GLU A 26 -19.45 -30.23 2.86
CA GLU A 26 -19.43 -28.87 3.44
C GLU A 26 -18.37 -28.77 4.55
N LEU A 27 -18.33 -29.76 5.46
CA LEU A 27 -17.30 -29.82 6.50
C LEU A 27 -15.88 -29.82 5.92
N LYS A 28 -15.66 -30.59 4.85
CA LYS A 28 -14.36 -30.63 4.18
C LYS A 28 -13.98 -29.27 3.60
N THR A 29 -14.93 -28.59 2.98
CA THR A 29 -14.71 -27.25 2.38
C THR A 29 -14.44 -26.20 3.45
N LEU A 30 -15.25 -26.19 4.52
CA LEU A 30 -15.11 -25.27 5.64
C LEU A 30 -13.76 -25.45 6.37
N LYS A 31 -13.38 -26.71 6.64
CA LYS A 31 -12.09 -27.01 7.27
C LYS A 31 -10.89 -26.63 6.39
N ALA A 32 -10.99 -26.84 5.08
CA ALA A 32 -9.94 -26.39 4.15
C ALA A 32 -9.78 -24.87 4.15
N GLY A 33 -10.89 -24.12 4.17
CA GLY A 33 -10.86 -22.66 4.30
C GLY A 33 -10.28 -22.18 5.63
N ALA A 34 -10.68 -22.76 6.73
CA ALA A 34 -10.15 -22.44 8.06
C ALA A 34 -8.64 -22.74 8.18
N GLN A 35 -8.18 -23.84 7.55
CA GLN A 35 -6.77 -24.20 7.50
C GLN A 35 -5.94 -23.18 6.70
N GLN A 36 -6.47 -22.69 5.58
CA GLN A 36 -5.81 -21.63 4.80
C GLN A 36 -5.68 -20.33 5.59
N ILE A 37 -6.73 -19.95 6.33
CA ILE A 37 -6.69 -18.78 7.22
C ILE A 37 -5.60 -18.95 8.27
N LYS A 38 -5.53 -20.11 8.92
CA LYS A 38 -4.47 -20.42 9.91
C LYS A 38 -3.08 -20.25 9.31
N GLU A 39 -2.83 -20.83 8.13
CA GLU A 39 -1.53 -20.73 7.47
C GLU A 39 -1.13 -19.29 7.11
N ILE A 40 -2.12 -18.45 6.73
CA ILE A 40 -1.90 -17.04 6.45
C ILE A 40 -1.55 -16.29 7.73
N GLU A 41 -2.27 -16.54 8.84
CA GLU A 41 -2.01 -15.90 10.13
C GLU A 41 -0.64 -16.31 10.70
N ASP A 42 -0.28 -17.60 10.65
CA ASP A 42 1.03 -18.09 11.07
C ASP A 42 2.15 -17.41 10.25
N LYS A 43 1.93 -17.20 8.96
CA LYS A 43 2.87 -16.50 8.09
C LYS A 43 2.96 -15.01 8.41
N LEU A 44 1.83 -14.36 8.71
CA LEU A 44 1.80 -12.96 9.15
C LEU A 44 2.54 -12.78 10.47
N GLU A 45 2.29 -13.65 11.46
CA GLU A 45 3.02 -13.61 12.74
C GLU A 45 4.53 -13.79 12.55
N SER A 46 4.93 -14.66 11.63
CA SER A 46 6.35 -14.84 11.28
C SER A 46 6.95 -13.57 10.66
N LEU A 47 6.21 -12.91 9.74
CA LEU A 47 6.64 -11.66 9.12
C LEU A 47 6.68 -10.50 10.11
N GLU A 48 5.73 -10.41 11.05
CA GLU A 48 5.76 -9.40 12.11
C GLU A 48 6.97 -9.56 13.05
N LYS A 49 7.41 -10.78 13.30
CA LYS A 49 8.65 -11.05 14.05
C LYS A 49 9.90 -10.68 13.28
N GLU A 50 9.89 -10.86 11.96
CA GLU A 50 11.00 -10.49 11.08
C GLU A 50 11.05 -8.97 10.82
N PHE A 51 9.88 -8.32 10.77
CA PHE A 51 9.72 -6.89 10.53
C PHE A 51 8.88 -6.22 11.64
N PRO A 52 9.41 -6.08 12.86
CA PRO A 52 8.69 -5.49 13.98
C PRO A 52 8.32 -4.02 13.69
N GLY A 53 7.02 -3.73 13.68
CA GLY A 53 6.46 -2.40 13.41
C GLY A 53 5.69 -2.26 12.11
N CYS A 54 5.64 -3.28 11.25
CA CYS A 54 4.89 -3.26 9.99
C CYS A 54 3.40 -3.64 10.12
N GLY A 55 2.93 -4.03 11.31
CA GLY A 55 1.56 -4.54 11.52
C GLY A 55 0.70 -3.75 12.51
N SER A 56 1.21 -2.67 13.08
CA SER A 56 0.45 -1.90 14.07
C SER A 56 -0.57 -0.99 13.39
N THR A 57 -1.78 -1.48 13.15
CA THR A 57 -2.93 -0.58 12.97
C THR A 57 -3.14 0.16 14.30
N PRO A 58 -3.17 1.51 14.30
CA PRO A 58 -3.57 2.23 15.52
C PRO A 58 -5.00 1.82 15.87
N SER A 59 -5.18 1.29 17.08
CA SER A 59 -6.49 0.98 17.65
C SER A 59 -7.35 2.24 17.59
N ALA A 60 -8.51 2.14 16.93
CA ALA A 60 -9.49 3.21 16.90
C ALA A 60 -9.99 3.50 18.33
N GLY A 61 -9.40 4.48 19.01
CA GLY A 61 -9.82 4.82 20.37
C GLY A 61 -9.02 5.88 21.09
N GLU A 62 -7.87 6.32 20.60
CA GLU A 62 -7.14 7.42 21.22
C GLU A 62 -7.10 8.64 20.30
N SER A 63 -7.77 9.72 20.77
CA SER A 63 -7.63 11.04 20.18
C SER A 63 -6.20 11.54 20.41
N VAL A 64 -5.34 11.35 19.44
CA VAL A 64 -3.99 11.93 19.44
C VAL A 64 -4.11 13.41 19.14
N ASP A 65 -3.77 14.23 20.13
CA ASP A 65 -3.55 15.66 19.96
C ASP A 65 -2.48 15.88 18.88
N ALA A 66 -2.85 16.62 17.84
CA ALA A 66 -2.04 16.83 16.63
C ALA A 66 -0.74 17.62 16.85
N SER A 67 -0.39 17.92 18.12
CA SER A 67 0.80 18.72 18.45
C SER A 67 2.05 17.91 18.85
N THR A 68 1.96 16.55 18.91
CA THR A 68 3.09 15.72 19.36
C THR A 68 3.32 14.46 18.53
N ALA A 69 2.81 14.42 17.30
CA ALA A 69 3.21 13.39 16.35
C ALA A 69 4.64 13.68 15.84
N GLY A 70 5.60 13.65 16.74
CA GLY A 70 6.97 13.42 16.39
C GLY A 70 7.05 12.03 15.79
N MET A 71 7.29 11.94 14.49
CA MET A 71 7.67 10.72 13.79
C MET A 71 8.93 10.16 14.46
N THR A 72 8.76 9.28 15.44
CA THR A 72 9.79 8.31 15.77
C THR A 72 9.65 7.15 14.77
N ALA A 73 9.93 7.42 13.49
CA ALA A 73 10.43 6.39 12.61
C ALA A 73 11.62 5.77 13.36
N GLY A 74 11.60 4.46 13.56
CA GLY A 74 12.65 3.73 14.24
C GLY A 74 14.03 4.09 13.67
N ALA A 75 14.68 5.05 14.31
CA ALA A 75 16.02 5.46 14.00
C ALA A 75 16.97 4.42 14.61
N ASN A 76 17.18 3.35 13.89
CA ASN A 76 18.40 2.55 13.98
C ASN A 76 18.76 1.92 12.64
N ALA A 77 18.71 2.73 11.59
CA ALA A 77 19.56 2.52 10.45
C ALA A 77 20.50 3.73 10.42
N SER A 78 21.80 3.52 10.41
CA SER A 78 22.76 4.48 9.94
C SER A 78 22.38 4.83 8.51
N SER A 79 21.52 5.83 8.36
CA SER A 79 20.97 6.21 7.08
C SER A 79 21.99 7.07 6.35
N GLU A 80 22.89 6.43 5.64
CA GLU A 80 23.28 7.04 4.37
C GLU A 80 22.00 7.10 3.56
N ALA A 81 21.52 8.31 3.28
CA ALA A 81 20.31 8.52 2.50
C ALA A 81 20.48 7.82 1.14
N THR A 82 19.77 6.73 0.93
CA THR A 82 19.86 6.00 -0.33
C THR A 82 19.19 6.82 -1.41
N LYS A 83 19.95 7.19 -2.42
CA LYS A 83 19.41 7.92 -3.57
C LYS A 83 18.39 7.05 -4.28
N PHE A 84 17.19 7.59 -4.55
CA PHE A 84 16.20 6.90 -5.38
C PHE A 84 16.81 6.60 -6.76
N PRO A 85 16.65 5.36 -7.30
CA PRO A 85 17.22 4.99 -8.60
C PRO A 85 16.78 5.95 -9.70
N SER A 86 17.70 6.28 -10.61
CA SER A 86 17.38 7.11 -11.76
C SER A 86 16.51 6.33 -12.76
N PHE A 87 15.51 7.00 -13.31
CA PHE A 87 14.62 6.40 -14.32
C PHE A 87 14.26 7.42 -15.41
N THR A 88 13.88 6.88 -16.56
CA THR A 88 13.14 7.57 -17.60
C THR A 88 11.80 6.87 -17.79
N GLY A 89 10.75 7.63 -17.94
CA GLY A 89 9.38 7.10 -18.07
C GLY A 89 8.48 8.08 -18.79
N LYS A 90 7.19 7.89 -18.59
CA LYS A 90 6.16 8.79 -19.13
C LYS A 90 5.12 9.09 -18.08
N ASP A 91 4.43 10.22 -18.20
CA ASP A 91 3.18 10.40 -17.48
C ASP A 91 2.04 9.63 -18.16
N LEU A 92 0.87 9.63 -17.53
CA LEU A 92 -0.28 8.90 -18.08
C LEU A 92 -0.81 9.51 -19.40
N ASP A 93 -0.40 10.73 -19.75
CA ASP A 93 -0.73 11.39 -21.02
C ASP A 93 0.31 11.11 -22.11
N GLY A 94 1.39 10.41 -21.78
CA GLY A 94 2.44 9.99 -22.71
C GLY A 94 3.60 10.96 -22.84
N ASN A 95 3.64 12.03 -22.03
CA ASN A 95 4.77 12.96 -22.00
C ASN A 95 5.97 12.32 -21.30
N ASP A 96 7.16 12.58 -21.80
CA ASP A 96 8.40 12.04 -21.24
C ASP A 96 8.67 12.62 -19.84
N VAL A 97 9.11 11.75 -18.94
CA VAL A 97 9.49 12.08 -17.57
C VAL A 97 10.88 11.54 -17.28
N ASN A 98 11.73 12.41 -16.75
CA ASN A 98 13.07 12.07 -16.28
C ASN A 98 13.15 12.31 -14.77
N SER A 99 13.68 11.33 -14.02
CA SER A 99 13.77 11.40 -12.56
C SER A 99 14.62 12.56 -12.06
N ASP A 100 15.74 12.87 -12.74
CA ASP A 100 16.64 13.94 -12.29
C ASP A 100 15.95 15.30 -12.41
N GLU A 101 15.18 15.52 -13.48
CA GLU A 101 14.36 16.73 -13.62
C GLU A 101 13.20 16.76 -12.63
N LEU A 102 12.55 15.61 -12.42
CA LEU A 102 11.41 15.49 -11.51
C LEU A 102 11.78 15.85 -10.08
N PHE A 103 12.94 15.36 -9.62
CA PHE A 103 13.40 15.57 -8.24
C PHE A 103 14.14 16.91 -8.06
N SER A 104 14.87 17.40 -9.06
CA SER A 104 15.64 18.63 -8.92
C SER A 104 14.78 19.90 -8.89
N LYS A 105 13.58 19.85 -9.47
CA LYS A 105 12.67 21.02 -9.55
C LYS A 105 11.95 21.31 -8.23
N ASN A 106 11.95 20.38 -7.29
CA ASN A 106 11.19 20.48 -6.03
C ASN A 106 12.09 20.19 -4.83
N LYS A 107 11.82 20.89 -3.74
CA LYS A 107 12.53 20.69 -2.46
C LYS A 107 12.20 19.34 -1.82
N VAL A 108 10.95 18.88 -2.02
CA VAL A 108 10.43 17.62 -1.52
C VAL A 108 9.55 16.99 -2.59
N THR A 109 9.73 15.70 -2.84
CA THR A 109 8.84 14.89 -3.67
C THR A 109 8.38 13.68 -2.88
N VAL A 110 7.08 13.56 -2.69
CA VAL A 110 6.46 12.37 -2.09
C VAL A 110 6.08 11.42 -3.22
N MET A 111 6.64 10.21 -3.22
CA MET A 111 6.30 9.16 -4.18
C MET A 111 5.20 8.29 -3.58
N ASN A 112 4.05 8.23 -4.25
CA ASN A 112 2.93 7.36 -3.87
C ASN A 112 2.83 6.17 -4.83
N PHE A 113 3.06 4.97 -4.31
CA PHE A 113 2.87 3.73 -5.06
C PHE A 113 1.49 3.16 -4.78
N TRP A 114 0.71 2.93 -5.82
CA TRP A 114 -0.66 2.48 -5.71
C TRP A 114 -1.07 1.56 -6.86
N PHE A 115 -2.25 0.96 -6.80
CA PHE A 115 -2.86 0.24 -7.92
C PHE A 115 -4.39 0.30 -7.85
N THR A 116 -5.03 0.15 -9.01
CA THR A 116 -6.47 0.43 -9.20
C THR A 116 -7.40 -0.42 -8.34
N THR A 117 -7.01 -1.64 -7.99
CA THR A 117 -7.78 -2.57 -7.15
C THR A 117 -7.46 -2.48 -5.66
N CYS A 118 -6.47 -1.68 -5.26
CA CYS A 118 -6.11 -1.43 -3.86
C CYS A 118 -7.11 -0.47 -3.21
N LYS A 119 -8.12 -0.98 -2.54
CA LYS A 119 -9.16 -0.16 -1.91
C LYS A 119 -8.62 0.91 -0.94
N PRO A 120 -7.72 0.58 0.02
CA PRO A 120 -7.15 1.60 0.90
C PRO A 120 -6.34 2.64 0.11
N CYS A 121 -5.48 2.22 -0.85
CA CYS A 121 -4.69 3.15 -1.65
C CYS A 121 -5.59 4.14 -2.43
N VAL A 122 -6.67 3.65 -3.05
CA VAL A 122 -7.66 4.49 -3.74
C VAL A 122 -8.41 5.38 -2.74
N GLY A 123 -8.58 4.92 -1.49
CA GLY A 123 -9.16 5.71 -0.40
C GLY A 123 -8.36 6.98 -0.12
N GLU A 124 -7.05 6.87 -0.04
CA GLU A 124 -6.09 7.92 0.34
C GLU A 124 -5.79 8.95 -0.77
N LEU A 125 -6.18 8.68 -2.03
CA LEU A 125 -5.85 9.56 -3.15
C LEU A 125 -6.32 11.00 -2.97
N GLY A 126 -7.46 11.21 -2.33
CA GLY A 126 -7.99 12.55 -2.03
C GLY A 126 -7.12 13.28 -1.01
N ASP A 127 -6.72 12.61 0.05
CA ASP A 127 -5.85 13.18 1.09
C ASP A 127 -4.47 13.51 0.53
N LEU A 128 -3.96 12.67 -0.38
CA LEU A 128 -2.71 12.92 -1.10
C LEU A 128 -2.81 14.11 -2.07
N GLU A 129 -3.97 14.33 -2.67
CA GLU A 129 -4.22 15.53 -3.49
C GLU A 129 -4.19 16.79 -2.62
N ASP A 130 -4.77 16.76 -1.43
CA ASP A 130 -4.73 17.90 -0.51
C ASP A 130 -3.30 18.12 0.01
N LEU A 131 -2.56 17.08 0.32
CA LEU A 131 -1.13 17.15 0.63
C LEU A 131 -0.34 17.78 -0.54
N ASN A 132 -0.62 17.37 -1.79
CA ASN A 132 0.03 17.94 -2.98
C ASN A 132 -0.17 19.45 -3.07
N LYS A 133 -1.40 19.93 -2.83
CA LYS A 133 -1.71 21.37 -2.82
C LYS A 133 -0.95 22.13 -1.72
N GLU A 134 -0.81 21.51 -0.54
CA GLU A 134 -0.02 22.11 0.55
C GLU A 134 1.48 22.11 0.25
N LEU A 135 2.02 21.02 -0.30
CA LEU A 135 3.41 20.93 -0.69
C LEU A 135 3.76 21.90 -1.81
N ALA A 136 2.86 22.09 -2.79
CA ALA A 136 3.08 23.03 -3.90
C ALA A 136 3.32 24.46 -3.42
N LYS A 137 2.66 24.90 -2.35
CA LYS A 137 2.87 26.21 -1.72
C LYS A 137 4.28 26.38 -1.12
N LYS A 138 4.95 25.25 -0.83
CA LYS A 138 6.28 25.20 -0.18
C LYS A 138 7.39 24.72 -1.12
N GLY A 139 7.07 24.54 -2.41
CA GLY A 139 8.01 24.05 -3.44
C GLY A 139 8.21 22.54 -3.38
N GLY A 140 7.22 21.80 -2.97
CA GLY A 140 7.18 20.33 -3.02
C GLY A 140 6.07 19.82 -3.95
N GLN A 141 6.00 18.50 -4.10
CA GLN A 141 4.99 17.82 -4.93
C GLN A 141 4.70 16.41 -4.43
N VAL A 142 3.57 15.87 -4.84
CA VAL A 142 3.27 14.43 -4.83
C VAL A 142 3.38 13.89 -6.24
N VAL A 143 3.90 12.68 -6.39
CA VAL A 143 3.96 11.96 -7.67
C VAL A 143 3.45 10.53 -7.44
N GLY A 144 2.46 10.11 -8.22
CA GLY A 144 1.91 8.76 -8.17
C GLY A 144 2.61 7.83 -9.16
N VAL A 145 2.78 6.58 -8.75
CA VAL A 145 3.18 5.47 -9.61
C VAL A 145 2.16 4.36 -9.43
N ASN A 146 1.39 4.07 -10.47
CA ASN A 146 0.49 2.93 -10.45
C ASN A 146 1.25 1.69 -10.96
N SER A 147 1.37 0.65 -10.13
CA SER A 147 2.14 -0.55 -10.48
C SER A 147 1.56 -1.32 -11.66
N PHE A 148 0.26 -1.19 -11.95
CA PHE A 148 -0.37 -1.83 -13.10
C PHE A 148 -0.13 -1.08 -14.41
N THR A 149 0.22 0.21 -14.35
CA THR A 149 0.54 1.02 -15.54
C THR A 149 1.99 0.90 -15.99
N LEU A 150 2.83 0.19 -15.24
CA LEU A 150 4.22 -0.07 -15.64
C LEU A 150 4.27 -0.67 -17.05
N ASP A 151 5.36 -0.42 -17.77
CA ASP A 151 5.54 -0.82 -19.17
C ASP A 151 4.57 -0.16 -20.16
N GLY A 152 3.73 0.77 -19.70
CA GLY A 152 2.80 1.51 -20.55
C GLY A 152 1.56 0.70 -20.95
N ASN A 153 1.06 -0.16 -20.07
CA ASN A 153 -0.18 -0.92 -20.31
C ASN A 153 -1.36 0.05 -20.51
N LYS A 154 -1.86 0.11 -21.74
CA LYS A 154 -2.89 1.08 -22.16
C LYS A 154 -4.23 0.89 -21.44
N GLY A 155 -4.62 -0.36 -21.17
CA GLY A 155 -5.85 -0.65 -20.45
C GLY A 155 -5.77 -0.13 -19.02
N GLU A 156 -4.70 -0.50 -18.33
CA GLU A 156 -4.47 -0.07 -16.95
C GLU A 156 -4.27 1.46 -16.82
N ILE A 157 -3.67 2.10 -17.82
CA ILE A 157 -3.58 3.57 -17.88
C ILE A 157 -4.97 4.20 -17.97
N ALA A 158 -5.88 3.64 -18.78
CA ALA A 158 -7.24 4.15 -18.89
C ALA A 158 -8.01 4.00 -17.56
N ASP A 159 -7.90 2.84 -16.92
CA ASP A 159 -8.53 2.57 -15.63
C ASP A 159 -7.95 3.47 -14.52
N ALA A 160 -6.63 3.65 -14.50
CA ALA A 160 -5.98 4.56 -13.56
C ALA A 160 -6.47 6.00 -13.73
N LYS A 161 -6.57 6.51 -14.96
CA LYS A 161 -7.11 7.84 -15.26
C LYS A 161 -8.54 8.01 -14.78
N ASP A 162 -9.39 7.00 -14.96
CA ASP A 162 -10.78 7.02 -14.50
C ASP A 162 -10.85 7.13 -12.96
N VAL A 163 -10.07 6.32 -12.26
CA VAL A 163 -9.98 6.38 -10.78
C VAL A 163 -9.48 7.75 -10.31
N LEU A 164 -8.38 8.25 -10.87
CA LEU A 164 -7.80 9.54 -10.50
C LEU A 164 -8.79 10.69 -10.74
N SER A 165 -9.49 10.68 -11.88
CA SER A 165 -10.53 11.67 -12.20
C SER A 165 -11.68 11.64 -11.20
N LYS A 166 -12.18 10.45 -10.85
CA LYS A 166 -13.25 10.27 -9.84
C LYS A 166 -12.85 10.75 -8.45
N LYS A 167 -11.56 10.67 -8.12
CA LYS A 167 -10.99 11.13 -6.84
C LYS A 167 -10.54 12.60 -6.87
N GLY A 168 -10.63 13.26 -8.01
CA GLY A 168 -10.23 14.67 -8.16
C GLY A 168 -8.73 14.90 -8.06
N VAL A 169 -7.92 13.88 -8.35
CA VAL A 169 -6.46 13.94 -8.30
C VAL A 169 -5.90 14.72 -9.48
N THR A 170 -5.05 15.70 -9.19
CA THR A 170 -4.39 16.54 -10.20
C THR A 170 -2.87 16.40 -10.19
N TYR A 171 -2.27 15.79 -9.16
CA TYR A 171 -0.84 15.56 -9.13
C TYR A 171 -0.41 14.54 -10.20
N LYS A 172 0.84 14.69 -10.64
CA LYS A 172 1.39 13.87 -11.72
C LYS A 172 1.42 12.39 -11.34
N ASN A 173 0.90 11.55 -12.22
CA ASN A 173 1.05 10.10 -12.15
C ASN A 173 1.91 9.64 -13.32
N ILE A 174 2.89 8.77 -13.04
CA ILE A 174 3.91 8.34 -13.99
C ILE A 174 4.00 6.82 -14.06
N TRP A 175 4.61 6.33 -15.13
CA TRP A 175 5.05 4.96 -15.26
C TRP A 175 6.43 4.88 -15.88
N PHE A 176 7.14 3.79 -15.62
CA PHE A 176 8.45 3.47 -16.18
C PHE A 176 8.51 1.96 -16.46
N LYS A 177 9.62 1.48 -17.02
CA LYS A 177 9.79 0.06 -17.30
C LYS A 177 9.96 -0.74 -16.01
N SER A 178 9.23 -1.86 -15.92
CA SER A 178 9.28 -2.76 -14.77
C SER A 178 10.65 -3.43 -14.60
N ASP A 179 11.41 -3.60 -15.70
CA ASP A 179 12.76 -4.14 -15.71
C ASP A 179 13.86 -3.09 -15.43
N SER A 180 13.48 -1.80 -15.30
CA SER A 180 14.41 -0.73 -14.92
C SER A 180 14.85 -0.88 -13.45
N GLU A 181 15.93 -0.17 -13.07
CA GLU A 181 16.43 -0.16 -11.69
C GLU A 181 15.37 0.35 -10.68
N ALA A 182 14.54 1.32 -11.09
CA ALA A 182 13.47 1.87 -10.28
C ALA A 182 12.20 1.00 -10.29
N GLY A 183 12.08 0.03 -11.20
CA GLY A 183 10.93 -0.87 -11.33
C GLY A 183 11.11 -2.20 -10.59
N LYS A 184 12.30 -2.48 -10.11
CA LYS A 184 12.66 -3.69 -9.35
C LYS A 184 12.54 -3.48 -7.86
#